data_1b7db08850c5cbb09682f08e89911ff9
#
_entry.id   1b7db08850c5cbb09682f08e89911ff9
#
_cell.length_a   1.000
_cell.length_b   1.000
_cell.length_c   1.000
_cell.angle_alpha   90.00
_cell.angle_beta   90.00
_cell.angle_gamma   90.00
#
_symmetry.space_group_name_H-M   'P 1'
#
loop_
_entity.id
_entity.type
_entity.pdbx_description
1 polymer ?
#
loop_
_entity_poly.entity_id
_entity_poly.type
_entity_poly.pdbx_seq_one_letter_code
_entity_poly.pdbx_strand_id
1 'polypeptide(L)'
;MSNGQPSGAQNSTTTENGAYNVNGATTGNAVAANATNPNTSLAPTYRIPLENEWYKAAYYKGGSTNAGYWTYATQSDSVPGTTIGSSANQANYNNIFGHTTDVGSFSGSESFYGTFDQTGNVYQWNDLDGTTGSSRGTRGGVWNNNSYDGSSSSYRNDIAPSFEFSLKGFRLASPV
;
A
#
# COMPACT_ATOMS: atom_id res chain seq x y z
N MET A 1 -18.93 2.78 10.66
CA MET A 1 -17.86 2.86 9.65
C MET A 1 -16.80 3.82 10.16
N SER A 2 -15.54 3.42 10.09
CA SER A 2 -14.44 4.10 10.80
C SER A 2 -14.21 5.56 10.41
N ASN A 3 -14.60 5.99 9.22
CA ASN A 3 -14.49 7.37 8.75
C ASN A 3 -15.81 8.14 8.78
N GLY A 4 -16.79 7.67 9.55
CA GLY A 4 -18.07 8.36 9.71
C GLY A 4 -18.93 8.37 8.44
N GLN A 5 -18.78 7.40 7.56
CA GLN A 5 -19.59 7.29 6.35
C GLN A 5 -21.08 7.08 6.72
N PRO A 6 -22.01 7.92 6.25
CA PRO A 6 -23.41 7.73 6.50
C PRO A 6 -23.98 6.51 5.76
N SER A 7 -25.05 5.94 6.26
CA SER A 7 -25.82 4.89 5.58
C SER A 7 -26.81 5.50 4.58
N GLY A 8 -27.12 4.75 3.53
CA GLY A 8 -28.10 5.16 2.53
C GLY A 8 -27.66 4.88 1.11
N ALA A 9 -28.38 5.47 0.15
CA ALA A 9 -28.02 5.37 -1.26
C ALA A 9 -26.65 6.00 -1.55
N GLN A 10 -25.95 5.46 -2.52
CA GLN A 10 -24.64 5.99 -2.95
C GLN A 10 -24.83 7.32 -3.68
N ASN A 11 -24.32 8.38 -3.09
CA ASN A 11 -24.31 9.72 -3.66
C ASN A 11 -23.27 10.61 -2.96
N SER A 12 -23.14 11.85 -3.40
CA SER A 12 -22.15 12.81 -2.89
C SER A 12 -22.25 13.11 -1.38
N THR A 13 -23.38 12.81 -0.76
CA THR A 13 -23.56 13.04 0.69
C THR A 13 -23.38 11.77 1.52
N THR A 14 -23.14 10.63 0.91
CA THR A 14 -22.99 9.33 1.60
C THR A 14 -21.66 8.67 1.31
N THR A 15 -21.54 7.95 0.21
CA THR A 15 -20.39 7.09 -0.09
C THR A 15 -19.28 7.82 -0.82
N GLU A 16 -19.58 8.90 -1.51
CA GLU A 16 -18.66 9.61 -2.40
C GLU A 16 -17.81 10.68 -1.70
N ASN A 17 -18.12 10.96 -0.45
CA ASN A 17 -17.41 11.92 0.40
C ASN A 17 -16.92 11.27 1.69
N GLY A 18 -15.62 11.29 1.92
CA GLY A 18 -14.99 10.69 3.10
C GLY A 18 -13.57 11.18 3.24
N ALA A 19 -12.62 10.25 3.29
CA ALA A 19 -11.19 10.60 3.22
C ALA A 19 -10.80 11.22 1.87
N TYR A 20 -11.56 10.92 0.82
CA TYR A 20 -11.42 11.49 -0.53
C TYR A 20 -12.80 11.90 -1.05
N ASN A 21 -12.84 12.94 -1.85
CA ASN A 21 -14.05 13.32 -2.60
C ASN A 21 -13.90 12.82 -4.04
N VAL A 22 -14.42 11.64 -4.31
CA VAL A 22 -14.38 11.04 -5.66
C VAL A 22 -15.64 11.35 -6.47
N ASN A 23 -16.74 11.70 -5.82
CA ASN A 23 -18.01 12.14 -6.43
C ASN A 23 -18.48 11.22 -7.57
N GLY A 24 -18.41 9.90 -7.36
CA GLY A 24 -18.78 8.89 -8.35
C GLY A 24 -17.82 8.76 -9.53
N ALA A 25 -16.66 9.38 -9.48
CA ALA A 25 -15.68 9.31 -10.55
C ALA A 25 -15.10 7.89 -10.68
N THR A 26 -15.22 7.31 -11.86
CA THR A 26 -14.59 6.04 -12.25
C THR A 26 -13.39 6.25 -13.18
N THR A 27 -13.17 7.49 -13.60
CA THR A 27 -12.06 7.92 -14.48
C THR A 27 -11.53 9.26 -14.00
N GLY A 28 -10.39 9.65 -14.48
CA GLY A 28 -9.80 10.97 -14.23
C GLY A 28 -8.55 10.94 -13.35
N ASN A 29 -8.23 12.10 -12.85
CA ASN A 29 -7.03 12.32 -12.05
C ASN A 29 -7.23 11.90 -10.59
N ALA A 30 -6.12 11.61 -9.93
CA ALA A 30 -6.07 11.44 -8.50
C ALA A 30 -6.52 12.73 -7.77
N VAL A 31 -7.28 12.59 -6.71
CA VAL A 31 -7.71 13.69 -5.84
C VAL A 31 -6.91 13.67 -4.55
N ALA A 32 -6.66 14.85 -3.97
CA ALA A 32 -6.05 14.94 -2.65
C ALA A 32 -6.97 14.36 -1.57
N ALA A 33 -6.38 13.85 -0.49
CA ALA A 33 -7.14 13.49 0.69
C ALA A 33 -7.79 14.74 1.31
N ASN A 34 -9.01 14.61 1.81
CA ASN A 34 -9.68 15.68 2.55
C ASN A 34 -8.94 15.93 3.88
N ALA A 35 -8.63 17.18 4.17
CA ALA A 35 -8.10 17.56 5.48
C ALA A 35 -9.11 17.28 6.59
N THR A 36 -10.39 17.43 6.26
CA THR A 36 -11.52 17.18 7.16
C THR A 36 -12.55 16.34 6.42
N ASN A 37 -12.96 15.23 7.03
CA ASN A 37 -14.05 14.42 6.52
C ASN A 37 -15.35 15.22 6.62
N PRO A 38 -16.07 15.45 5.52
CA PRO A 38 -17.27 16.29 5.52
C PRO A 38 -18.42 15.70 6.35
N ASN A 39 -18.41 14.42 6.64
CA ASN A 39 -19.45 13.76 7.43
C ASN A 39 -19.22 13.84 8.96
N THR A 40 -17.98 13.98 9.37
CA THR A 40 -17.62 13.98 10.82
C THR A 40 -17.02 15.29 11.31
N SER A 41 -16.62 16.17 10.40
CA SER A 41 -15.84 17.39 10.67
C SER A 41 -14.48 17.13 11.35
N LEU A 42 -14.00 15.90 11.31
CA LEU A 42 -12.71 15.49 11.86
C LEU A 42 -11.78 15.03 10.73
N ALA A 43 -10.48 15.00 10.99
CA ALA A 43 -9.53 14.40 10.07
C ALA A 43 -9.90 12.93 9.79
N PRO A 44 -9.76 12.44 8.56
CA PRO A 44 -10.05 11.03 8.25
C PRO A 44 -9.19 10.09 9.10
N THR A 45 -9.82 9.12 9.75
CA THR A 45 -9.13 8.11 10.56
C THR A 45 -8.27 7.17 9.70
N TYR A 46 -8.77 6.85 8.50
CA TYR A 46 -8.07 5.97 7.56
C TYR A 46 -8.00 6.61 6.17
N ARG A 47 -6.85 6.49 5.55
CA ARG A 47 -6.57 6.94 4.18
C ARG A 47 -5.54 6.04 3.51
N ILE A 48 -5.32 6.21 2.22
CA ILE A 48 -4.17 5.63 1.53
C ILE A 48 -2.89 6.28 2.08
N PRO A 49 -1.84 5.50 2.39
CA PRO A 49 -0.59 6.07 2.87
C PRO A 49 0.07 6.95 1.80
N LEU A 50 0.73 8.00 2.21
CA LEU A 50 1.70 8.69 1.36
C LEU A 50 2.83 7.74 0.98
N GLU A 51 3.54 8.03 -0.10
CA GLU A 51 4.66 7.18 -0.53
C GLU A 51 5.73 7.04 0.56
N ASN A 52 6.08 8.13 1.22
CA ASN A 52 7.07 8.13 2.29
C ASN A 52 6.61 7.31 3.52
N GLU A 53 5.33 7.34 3.85
CA GLU A 53 4.76 6.52 4.93
C GLU A 53 4.80 5.04 4.57
N TRP A 54 4.36 4.69 3.36
CA TRP A 54 4.42 3.32 2.86
C TRP A 54 5.86 2.81 2.84
N TYR A 55 6.80 3.62 2.31
CA TYR A 55 8.21 3.29 2.21
C TYR A 55 8.85 3.06 3.58
N LYS A 56 8.58 3.95 4.53
CA LYS A 56 9.08 3.81 5.90
C LYS A 56 8.51 2.56 6.58
N ALA A 57 7.21 2.30 6.44
CA ALA A 57 6.57 1.12 7.01
C ALA A 57 7.19 -0.18 6.48
N ALA A 58 7.56 -0.20 5.20
CA ALA A 58 8.11 -1.37 4.53
C ALA A 58 9.59 -1.61 4.84
N TYR A 59 10.43 -0.59 4.72
CA TYR A 59 11.88 -0.79 4.57
C TYR A 59 12.73 -0.27 5.73
N TYR A 60 12.18 0.40 6.72
CA TYR A 60 12.96 0.99 7.81
C TYR A 60 13.75 -0.05 8.60
N LYS A 61 15.04 0.25 8.88
CA LYS A 61 15.95 -0.66 9.62
C LYS A 61 15.91 -0.51 11.15
N GLY A 62 15.16 0.44 11.68
CA GLY A 62 15.28 0.83 13.10
C GLY A 62 16.48 1.74 13.33
N GLY A 63 16.76 2.11 14.58
CA GLY A 63 17.96 2.88 14.94
C GLY A 63 17.81 4.40 14.88
N SER A 64 16.59 4.93 14.92
CA SER A 64 16.33 6.38 14.96
C SER A 64 16.80 7.13 13.71
N THR A 65 17.39 8.30 13.85
CA THR A 65 17.76 9.21 12.75
C THR A 65 18.92 8.71 11.87
N ASN A 66 19.70 7.76 12.35
CA ASN A 66 20.83 7.17 11.61
C ASN A 66 20.50 5.82 10.97
N ALA A 67 19.25 5.39 11.03
CA ALA A 67 18.82 4.15 10.44
C ALA A 67 18.74 4.28 8.91
N GLY A 68 19.18 3.23 8.24
CA GLY A 68 18.99 3.08 6.80
C GLY A 68 17.66 2.41 6.46
N TYR A 69 17.58 1.93 5.24
CA TYR A 69 16.45 1.19 4.72
C TYR A 69 16.92 -0.15 4.14
N TRP A 70 16.13 -1.19 4.36
CA TRP A 70 16.35 -2.49 3.73
C TRP A 70 16.06 -2.45 2.24
N THR A 71 16.68 -3.35 1.50
CA THR A 71 16.36 -3.57 0.09
C THR A 71 14.97 -4.19 -0.07
N TYR A 72 14.58 -5.08 0.85
CA TYR A 72 13.27 -5.75 0.85
C TYR A 72 12.54 -5.53 2.17
N ALA A 73 11.21 -5.49 2.08
CA ALA A 73 10.34 -5.26 3.25
C ALA A 73 10.28 -6.46 4.22
N THR A 74 11.08 -7.46 3.99
CA THR A 74 11.31 -8.65 4.83
C THR A 74 12.49 -8.48 5.80
N GLN A 75 12.88 -7.23 6.08
CA GLN A 75 14.07 -6.88 6.90
C GLN A 75 15.37 -7.49 6.35
N SER A 76 15.57 -7.47 5.04
CA SER A 76 16.72 -8.06 4.38
C SER A 76 17.25 -7.23 3.22
N ASP A 77 18.56 -7.25 3.04
CA ASP A 77 19.24 -6.76 1.84
C ASP A 77 19.49 -7.90 0.83
N SER A 78 19.24 -9.15 1.22
CA SER A 78 19.31 -10.32 0.36
C SER A 78 17.96 -10.62 -0.29
N VAL A 79 18.02 -11.18 -1.49
CA VAL A 79 16.81 -11.60 -2.22
C VAL A 79 15.97 -12.56 -1.38
N PRO A 80 14.65 -12.33 -1.20
CA PRO A 80 13.79 -13.22 -0.44
C PRO A 80 13.68 -14.62 -1.05
N GLY A 81 13.51 -15.62 -0.19
CA GLY A 81 13.02 -16.94 -0.61
C GLY A 81 11.51 -16.93 -0.85
N THR A 82 10.96 -18.11 -1.15
CA THR A 82 9.53 -18.28 -1.47
C THR A 82 8.85 -19.36 -0.64
N THR A 83 9.36 -19.66 0.55
CA THR A 83 8.80 -20.69 1.43
C THR A 83 7.73 -20.08 2.35
N ILE A 84 6.50 -20.55 2.24
CA ILE A 84 5.39 -20.18 3.16
C ILE A 84 5.72 -20.63 4.59
N GLY A 85 5.38 -19.82 5.57
CA GLY A 85 5.52 -20.11 7.00
C GLY A 85 6.38 -19.11 7.75
N SER A 86 7.01 -19.55 8.84
CA SER A 86 7.70 -18.70 9.81
C SER A 86 9.18 -18.43 9.51
N SER A 87 9.67 -18.84 8.35
CA SER A 87 11.05 -18.54 7.94
C SER A 87 11.19 -17.05 7.64
N ALA A 88 12.30 -16.46 8.06
CA ALA A 88 12.63 -15.08 7.77
C ALA A 88 12.96 -14.88 6.28
N ASN A 89 12.77 -13.65 5.80
CA ASN A 89 13.10 -13.23 4.43
C ASN A 89 12.45 -14.09 3.34
N GLN A 90 11.11 -14.19 3.40
CA GLN A 90 10.31 -14.92 2.41
C GLN A 90 9.23 -14.00 1.81
N ALA A 91 8.86 -14.24 0.56
CA ALA A 91 7.83 -13.46 -0.14
C ALA A 91 7.20 -14.24 -1.30
N ASN A 92 6.02 -13.82 -1.75
CA ASN A 92 5.36 -14.36 -2.93
C ASN A 92 5.74 -13.54 -4.17
N TYR A 93 6.65 -14.06 -4.97
CA TYR A 93 7.07 -13.48 -6.25
C TYR A 93 7.56 -14.58 -7.20
N ASN A 94 8.04 -14.23 -8.38
CA ASN A 94 8.62 -15.15 -9.37
C ASN A 94 7.66 -16.27 -9.84
N ASN A 95 6.35 -15.99 -9.75
CA ASN A 95 5.29 -16.90 -10.20
C ASN A 95 5.35 -18.33 -9.59
N ILE A 96 5.94 -18.46 -8.38
CA ILE A 96 6.15 -19.78 -7.76
C ILE A 96 4.82 -20.47 -7.41
N PHE A 97 3.84 -19.69 -6.92
CA PHE A 97 2.53 -20.24 -6.54
C PHE A 97 1.49 -20.11 -7.66
N GLY A 98 1.73 -19.30 -8.69
CA GLY A 98 0.78 -19.06 -9.78
C GLY A 98 -0.41 -18.18 -9.40
N HIS A 99 -0.46 -17.67 -8.17
CA HIS A 99 -1.55 -16.83 -7.63
C HIS A 99 -1.08 -16.05 -6.40
N THR A 100 -1.94 -15.15 -5.92
CA THR A 100 -1.76 -14.50 -4.62
C THR A 100 -1.83 -15.51 -3.47
N THR A 101 -1.08 -15.28 -2.42
CA THR A 101 -1.19 -16.01 -1.14
C THR A 101 -2.06 -15.24 -0.15
N ASP A 102 -2.58 -15.92 0.85
CA ASP A 102 -3.29 -15.29 1.95
C ASP A 102 -2.38 -14.29 2.68
N VAL A 103 -2.96 -13.22 3.16
CA VAL A 103 -2.22 -12.19 3.92
C VAL A 103 -1.60 -12.83 5.16
N GLY A 104 -0.29 -12.55 5.38
CA GLY A 104 0.47 -13.09 6.50
C GLY A 104 0.94 -14.53 6.31
N SER A 105 0.83 -15.12 5.11
CA SER A 105 1.35 -16.48 4.82
C SER A 105 2.85 -16.61 5.09
N PHE A 106 3.59 -15.52 5.05
CA PHE A 106 5.03 -15.45 5.34
C PHE A 106 5.26 -14.84 6.72
N SER A 107 4.79 -15.53 7.75
CA SER A 107 4.69 -15.01 9.14
C SER A 107 6.03 -14.69 9.81
N GLY A 108 7.16 -15.14 9.27
CA GLY A 108 8.51 -14.77 9.71
C GLY A 108 9.16 -13.64 8.92
N SER A 109 8.41 -12.95 8.05
CA SER A 109 8.93 -11.96 7.10
C SER A 109 8.25 -10.60 7.23
N GLU A 110 7.98 -10.20 8.46
CA GLU A 110 7.44 -8.87 8.79
C GLU A 110 8.47 -7.75 8.56
N SER A 111 7.97 -6.53 8.35
CA SER A 111 8.80 -5.33 8.40
C SER A 111 9.16 -4.97 9.85
N PHE A 112 10.03 -3.98 10.03
CA PHE A 112 10.37 -3.44 11.37
C PHE A 112 9.13 -3.02 12.19
N TYR A 113 8.08 -2.56 11.52
CA TYR A 113 6.82 -2.15 12.17
C TYR A 113 5.78 -3.26 12.27
N GLY A 114 6.14 -4.51 11.98
CA GLY A 114 5.22 -5.65 12.03
C GLY A 114 4.21 -5.69 10.89
N THR A 115 4.51 -5.06 9.75
CA THR A 115 3.66 -5.15 8.56
C THR A 115 4.11 -6.29 7.65
N PHE A 116 3.17 -6.97 7.01
CA PHE A 116 3.41 -8.12 6.13
C PHE A 116 3.08 -7.79 4.68
N ASP A 117 3.57 -8.62 3.77
CA ASP A 117 3.22 -8.65 2.34
C ASP A 117 3.48 -7.31 1.60
N GLN A 118 4.54 -6.59 2.02
CA GLN A 118 5.03 -5.41 1.31
C GLN A 118 6.19 -5.73 0.35
N THR A 119 6.51 -7.01 0.20
CA THR A 119 7.41 -7.57 -0.83
C THR A 119 6.64 -8.67 -1.56
N GLY A 120 6.31 -8.46 -2.84
CA GLY A 120 5.54 -9.39 -3.64
C GLY A 120 4.04 -9.39 -3.32
N ASN A 121 3.36 -10.47 -3.63
CA ASN A 121 1.94 -10.71 -3.57
C ASN A 121 1.13 -9.83 -4.53
N VAL A 122 0.84 -8.57 -4.19
CA VAL A 122 0.23 -7.58 -5.07
C VAL A 122 0.91 -6.21 -4.95
N TYR A 123 0.98 -5.47 -6.04
CA TYR A 123 1.33 -4.05 -5.96
C TYR A 123 0.36 -3.31 -5.05
N GLN A 124 0.88 -2.38 -4.27
CA GLN A 124 0.09 -1.61 -3.34
C GLN A 124 0.10 -0.13 -3.70
N TRP A 125 -1.10 0.44 -3.76
CA TRP A 125 -1.29 1.86 -4.00
C TRP A 125 -0.73 2.71 -2.86
N ASN A 126 -0.15 3.84 -3.22
CA ASN A 126 0.17 4.93 -2.32
C ASN A 126 -0.24 6.27 -2.94
N ASP A 127 -0.32 7.28 -2.10
CA ASP A 127 -0.86 8.59 -2.44
C ASP A 127 0.21 9.59 -2.92
N LEU A 128 1.39 9.08 -3.29
CA LEU A 128 2.56 9.91 -3.62
C LEU A 128 2.82 10.95 -2.52
N ASP A 129 2.72 12.22 -2.85
CA ASP A 129 2.84 13.35 -1.92
C ASP A 129 1.49 13.82 -1.34
N GLY A 130 0.39 13.16 -1.70
CA GLY A 130 -0.97 13.49 -1.25
C GLY A 130 -1.65 14.61 -2.02
N THR A 131 -1.02 15.16 -3.05
CA THR A 131 -1.61 16.21 -3.87
C THR A 131 -2.43 15.64 -5.03
N THR A 132 -3.24 16.49 -5.65
CA THR A 132 -3.95 16.16 -6.90
C THR A 132 -2.95 15.93 -8.02
N GLY A 133 -3.19 14.90 -8.84
CA GLY A 133 -2.28 14.59 -9.94
C GLY A 133 -2.85 13.58 -10.93
N SER A 134 -2.13 13.35 -12.02
CA SER A 134 -2.53 12.37 -13.04
C SER A 134 -2.25 10.92 -12.64
N SER A 135 -1.48 10.71 -11.57
CA SER A 135 -1.02 9.39 -11.15
C SER A 135 -1.14 9.18 -9.66
N ARG A 136 -1.14 7.92 -9.25
CA ARG A 136 -0.84 7.43 -7.91
C ARG A 136 0.34 6.47 -7.98
N GLY A 137 1.10 6.39 -6.88
CA GLY A 137 2.23 5.48 -6.78
C GLY A 137 1.79 4.05 -6.53
N THR A 138 2.61 3.10 -6.97
CA THR A 138 2.50 1.69 -6.59
C THR A 138 3.86 1.13 -6.23
N ARG A 139 3.90 0.29 -5.19
CA ARG A 139 5.13 -0.34 -4.69
C ARG A 139 4.90 -1.79 -4.26
N GLY A 140 6.00 -2.46 -3.91
CA GLY A 140 5.99 -3.76 -3.27
C GLY A 140 6.14 -4.95 -4.21
N GLY A 141 5.93 -4.76 -5.50
CA GLY A 141 5.96 -5.87 -6.46
C GLY A 141 4.71 -6.75 -6.42
N VAL A 142 4.73 -7.84 -7.17
CA VAL A 142 3.59 -8.73 -7.35
C VAL A 142 4.04 -10.19 -7.54
N TRP A 143 3.15 -11.13 -7.25
CA TRP A 143 3.43 -12.57 -7.26
C TRP A 143 3.98 -13.10 -8.60
N ASN A 144 3.58 -12.52 -9.73
CA ASN A 144 4.02 -12.95 -11.05
C ASN A 144 5.17 -12.12 -11.65
N ASN A 145 5.81 -11.24 -10.88
CA ASN A 145 7.06 -10.62 -11.31
C ASN A 145 8.13 -11.71 -11.46
N ASN A 146 8.70 -11.82 -12.63
CA ASN A 146 9.79 -12.78 -12.91
C ASN A 146 11.15 -12.34 -12.36
N SER A 147 11.19 -11.23 -11.64
CA SER A 147 12.39 -10.62 -11.05
C SER A 147 12.04 -10.07 -9.68
N TYR A 148 12.96 -10.23 -8.75
CA TYR A 148 12.91 -9.62 -7.41
C TYR A 148 13.07 -8.10 -7.43
N ASP A 149 13.58 -7.53 -8.53
CA ASP A 149 13.84 -6.08 -8.65
C ASP A 149 12.57 -5.27 -8.48
N GLY A 150 11.45 -5.75 -9.03
CA GLY A 150 10.15 -5.09 -8.90
C GLY A 150 9.61 -5.02 -7.47
N SER A 151 10.19 -5.77 -6.53
CA SER A 151 9.82 -5.79 -5.13
C SER A 151 10.83 -5.05 -4.23
N SER A 152 11.90 -4.49 -4.80
CA SER A 152 12.94 -3.79 -4.05
C SER A 152 12.54 -2.38 -3.65
N SER A 153 13.21 -1.84 -2.65
CA SER A 153 13.01 -0.46 -2.16
C SER A 153 13.30 0.61 -3.21
N SER A 154 14.17 0.33 -4.19
CA SER A 154 14.47 1.23 -5.30
C SER A 154 13.39 1.26 -6.38
N TYR A 155 12.55 0.23 -6.46
CA TYR A 155 11.50 0.16 -7.46
C TYR A 155 10.27 0.97 -7.04
N ARG A 156 9.78 1.80 -7.94
CA ARG A 156 8.48 2.48 -7.82
C ARG A 156 7.85 2.57 -9.19
N ASN A 157 6.53 2.64 -9.22
CA ASN A 157 5.79 2.88 -10.43
C ASN A 157 4.66 3.89 -10.17
N ASP A 158 4.36 4.72 -11.15
CA ASP A 158 3.29 5.68 -11.13
C ASP A 158 2.27 5.31 -12.21
N ILE A 159 0.99 5.32 -11.88
CA ILE A 159 -0.05 4.90 -12.79
C ILE A 159 -1.34 5.70 -12.56
N ALA A 160 -2.16 5.84 -13.60
CA ALA A 160 -3.45 6.51 -13.49
C ALA A 160 -4.32 5.83 -12.41
N PRO A 161 -4.99 6.61 -11.55
CA PRO A 161 -5.76 6.04 -10.44
C PRO A 161 -6.99 5.22 -10.89
N SER A 162 -7.46 5.45 -12.12
CA SER A 162 -8.53 4.68 -12.76
C SER A 162 -8.09 3.35 -13.36
N PHE A 163 -6.81 3.00 -13.25
CA PHE A 163 -6.29 1.75 -13.78
C PHE A 163 -6.65 0.58 -12.85
N GLU A 164 -7.67 -0.17 -13.23
CA GLU A 164 -8.09 -1.39 -12.53
C GLU A 164 -7.30 -2.59 -13.02
N PHE A 165 -6.69 -3.33 -12.10
CA PHE A 165 -5.92 -4.52 -12.41
C PHE A 165 -5.89 -5.48 -11.22
N SER A 166 -6.11 -6.77 -11.49
CA SER A 166 -6.18 -7.82 -10.46
C SER A 166 -4.91 -8.00 -9.60
N LEU A 167 -3.80 -7.42 -10.04
CA LEU A 167 -2.51 -7.48 -9.34
C LEU A 167 -2.24 -6.25 -8.46
N LYS A 168 -3.26 -5.43 -8.22
CA LYS A 168 -3.17 -4.23 -7.38
C LYS A 168 -4.09 -4.32 -6.19
N GLY A 169 -3.55 -3.95 -5.05
CA GLY A 169 -4.26 -3.84 -3.80
C GLY A 169 -3.90 -2.53 -3.09
N PHE A 170 -4.28 -2.41 -1.86
CA PHE A 170 -3.98 -1.25 -1.03
C PHE A 170 -3.86 -1.65 0.44
N ARG A 171 -3.27 -0.77 1.22
CA ARG A 171 -3.33 -0.78 2.68
C ARG A 171 -3.73 0.59 3.19
N LEU A 172 -4.20 0.66 4.41
CA LEU A 172 -4.62 1.91 5.02
C LEU A 172 -3.53 2.42 5.97
N ALA A 173 -3.42 3.74 6.04
CA ALA A 173 -2.72 4.46 7.08
C ALA A 173 -3.73 5.12 8.02
N SER A 174 -3.40 5.16 9.30
CA SER A 174 -4.11 5.94 10.32
C SER A 174 -3.14 6.93 10.94
N PRO A 175 -3.53 8.18 11.15
CA PRO A 175 -2.73 9.09 11.98
C PRO A 175 -2.60 8.50 13.40
N VAL A 176 -1.42 8.62 13.96
CA VAL A 176 -1.10 8.20 15.35
C VAL A 176 -1.45 9.36 16.27
#